data_efc5ddd3765ebe0d92d844ad988674e1
#
_entry.id   efc5ddd3765ebe0d92d844ad988674e1
#
_cell.length_a   1.000
_cell.length_b   1.000
_cell.length_c   1.000
_cell.angle_alpha   90.00
_cell.angle_beta   90.00
_cell.angle_gamma   90.00
#
_symmetry.space_group_name_H-M   'P 1'
#
loop_
_entity.id
_entity.type
_entity.pdbx_description
1 polymer ?
#
loop_
_entity_poly.entity_id
_entity_poly.type
_entity_poly.pdbx_seq_one_letter_code
_entity_poly.pdbx_strand_id
1 'polypeptide(L)'
;MKRTVKITAVSVIAAAAVLTGITAAGAAKRNNYTGDDLGSMQDHLLGKTAASEGADYDADNDGEWTSLDLCIMRKEAVGAMKESSLITIEVNGHSLTAELADNDAGKALAALAENGLTVELSEYGGFEKVGRLPEPLPADDERITTEAGDIMLYQGSQMTIFYGSNTWSYTKLGHITGVSQQELKDIFGSGDVTVEISLKN
;
A
#
# COMPACT_ATOMS: atom_id res chain seq x y z
N MET A 1 33.92 -63.37 25.32
CA MET A 1 33.96 -62.39 24.19
C MET A 1 33.50 -61.07 24.66
N LYS A 2 34.41 -60.13 24.90
CA LYS A 2 34.08 -58.73 25.31
C LYS A 2 34.10 -57.88 24.06
N ARG A 3 32.95 -57.29 23.70
CA ARG A 3 32.82 -56.28 22.61
C ARG A 3 33.18 -54.90 23.14
N THR A 4 34.28 -54.37 22.65
CA THR A 4 34.75 -53.04 22.94
C THR A 4 33.99 -52.05 21.99
N VAL A 5 33.22 -51.18 22.53
CA VAL A 5 32.54 -50.02 21.77
C VAL A 5 33.58 -48.90 21.71
N LYS A 6 33.99 -48.54 20.49
CA LYS A 6 34.83 -47.36 20.26
C LYS A 6 33.91 -46.14 20.15
N ILE A 7 34.01 -45.25 21.10
CA ILE A 7 33.39 -43.92 21.02
C ILE A 7 34.37 -43.02 20.27
N THR A 8 33.96 -42.57 19.10
CA THR A 8 34.72 -41.60 18.31
C THR A 8 34.35 -40.20 18.83
N ALA A 9 35.34 -39.51 19.38
CA ALA A 9 35.19 -38.13 19.80
C ALA A 9 35.04 -37.23 18.57
N VAL A 10 33.95 -36.51 18.49
CA VAL A 10 33.76 -35.44 17.50
C VAL A 10 34.47 -34.21 18.05
N SER A 11 35.53 -33.80 17.39
CA SER A 11 36.25 -32.56 17.69
C SER A 11 35.42 -31.38 17.25
N VAL A 12 34.96 -30.58 18.20
CA VAL A 12 34.41 -29.24 17.94
C VAL A 12 35.60 -28.33 17.65
N ILE A 13 35.78 -27.95 16.40
CA ILE A 13 36.70 -26.89 16.01
C ILE A 13 35.97 -25.58 16.22
N ALA A 14 36.32 -24.89 17.30
CA ALA A 14 35.92 -23.49 17.48
C ALA A 14 36.75 -22.63 16.52
N ALA A 15 36.20 -22.19 15.45
CA ALA A 15 36.77 -21.17 14.58
C ALA A 15 36.59 -19.81 15.25
N ALA A 16 37.68 -19.27 15.79
CA ALA A 16 37.72 -17.87 16.23
C ALA A 16 37.65 -16.96 14.98
N ALA A 17 36.53 -16.32 14.75
CA ALA A 17 36.42 -15.28 13.76
C ALA A 17 37.11 -14.02 14.27
N VAL A 18 38.16 -13.60 13.57
CA VAL A 18 38.88 -12.34 13.77
C VAL A 18 37.93 -11.20 13.36
N LEU A 19 37.56 -10.38 14.31
CA LEU A 19 36.87 -9.10 14.04
C LEU A 19 37.84 -8.17 13.27
N THR A 20 37.74 -8.11 11.96
CA THR A 20 38.18 -6.97 11.20
C THR A 20 36.97 -6.06 11.03
N GLY A 21 36.99 -4.92 11.73
CA GLY A 21 35.98 -3.89 11.60
C GLY A 21 35.96 -3.34 10.19
N ILE A 22 34.95 -3.73 9.44
CA ILE A 22 34.51 -3.03 8.24
C ILE A 22 33.25 -2.27 8.65
N THR A 23 33.38 -0.97 8.86
CA THR A 23 32.26 -0.06 8.93
C THR A 23 31.65 0.00 7.52
N ALA A 24 30.74 -0.90 7.23
CA ALA A 24 29.87 -0.75 6.08
C ALA A 24 28.98 0.47 6.38
N ALA A 25 29.17 1.54 5.61
CA ALA A 25 28.20 2.63 5.55
C ALA A 25 26.83 1.98 5.25
N GLY A 26 25.89 2.15 6.19
CA GLY A 26 24.58 1.50 6.09
C GLY A 26 23.91 1.88 4.77
N ALA A 27 23.82 0.93 3.88
CA ALA A 27 22.82 0.98 2.81
C ALA A 27 21.46 1.04 3.52
N ALA A 28 20.68 2.06 3.21
CA ALA A 28 19.30 2.15 3.71
C ALA A 28 18.60 0.83 3.39
N LYS A 29 18.17 0.12 4.43
CA LYS A 29 17.54 -1.19 4.28
C LYS A 29 16.26 -0.98 3.49
N ARG A 30 15.99 -1.86 2.54
CA ARG A 30 14.74 -1.87 1.79
C ARG A 30 13.59 -2.17 2.74
N ASN A 31 12.73 -1.19 3.00
CA ASN A 31 11.55 -1.34 3.85
C ASN A 31 10.31 -1.83 3.05
N ASN A 32 10.50 -2.50 1.92
CA ASN A 32 9.43 -2.97 1.05
C ASN A 32 9.46 -4.49 0.94
N TYR A 33 8.99 -5.16 1.99
CA TYR A 33 8.76 -6.59 1.95
C TYR A 33 7.45 -6.91 1.22
N THR A 34 7.52 -7.84 0.28
CA THR A 34 6.36 -8.33 -0.49
C THR A 34 5.69 -9.52 0.20
N GLY A 35 4.51 -9.92 -0.29
CA GLY A 35 3.87 -11.17 0.16
C GLY A 35 4.74 -12.41 -0.07
N ASP A 36 5.52 -12.44 -1.15
CA ASP A 36 6.44 -13.52 -1.47
C ASP A 36 7.63 -13.57 -0.51
N ASP A 37 8.16 -12.42 -0.08
CA ASP A 37 9.20 -12.34 0.95
C ASP A 37 8.70 -12.91 2.28
N LEU A 38 7.49 -12.53 2.68
CA LEU A 38 6.85 -13.03 3.90
C LEU A 38 6.63 -14.55 3.84
N GLY A 39 6.17 -15.07 2.70
CA GLY A 39 5.99 -16.51 2.47
C GLY A 39 7.31 -17.26 2.53
N SER A 40 8.34 -16.75 1.89
CA SER A 40 9.69 -17.33 1.86
C SER A 40 10.33 -17.37 3.25
N MET A 41 10.22 -16.29 4.01
CA MET A 41 10.70 -16.21 5.39
C MET A 41 9.94 -17.18 6.31
N GLN A 42 8.62 -17.27 6.15
CA GLN A 42 7.79 -18.22 6.91
C GLN A 42 8.18 -19.67 6.62
N ASP A 43 8.40 -20.04 5.37
CA ASP A 43 8.79 -21.40 4.97
C ASP A 43 10.22 -21.74 5.44
N HIS A 44 11.12 -20.74 5.48
CA HIS A 44 12.44 -20.90 6.09
C HIS A 44 12.34 -21.21 7.58
N LEU A 45 11.60 -20.43 8.35
CA LEU A 45 11.40 -20.64 9.80
C LEU A 45 10.72 -21.97 10.11
N LEU A 46 9.89 -22.49 9.20
CA LEU A 46 9.27 -23.81 9.33
C LEU A 46 10.17 -24.96 8.86
N GLY A 47 11.39 -24.66 8.39
CA GLY A 47 12.34 -25.65 7.88
C GLY A 47 11.92 -26.34 6.59
N LYS A 48 10.99 -25.73 5.82
CA LYS A 48 10.49 -26.28 4.55
C LYS A 48 11.41 -26.01 3.38
N THR A 49 12.01 -24.83 3.35
CA THR A 49 12.92 -24.39 2.29
C THR A 49 14.16 -23.74 2.87
N ALA A 50 15.31 -23.86 2.19
CA ALA A 50 16.45 -23.01 2.46
C ALA A 50 16.12 -21.58 1.99
N ALA A 51 16.65 -20.58 2.68
CA ALA A 51 16.50 -19.20 2.26
C ALA A 51 17.08 -18.99 0.84
N SER A 52 16.45 -18.12 0.08
CA SER A 52 16.92 -17.74 -1.26
C SER A 52 18.29 -17.06 -1.15
N GLU A 53 19.25 -17.40 -2.02
CA GLU A 53 20.53 -16.70 -2.09
C GLU A 53 20.30 -15.22 -2.34
N GLY A 54 20.86 -14.37 -1.45
CA GLY A 54 20.74 -12.91 -1.53
C GLY A 54 19.48 -12.31 -0.86
N ALA A 55 18.61 -13.12 -0.24
CA ALA A 55 17.54 -12.61 0.59
C ALA A 55 18.10 -12.01 1.89
N ASP A 56 17.65 -10.82 2.24
CA ASP A 56 17.95 -10.18 3.51
C ASP A 56 16.65 -10.11 4.32
N TYR A 57 16.48 -11.06 5.24
CA TYR A 57 15.33 -11.18 6.11
C TYR A 57 15.63 -10.79 7.56
N ASP A 58 16.86 -10.35 7.85
CA ASP A 58 17.28 -9.85 9.16
C ASP A 58 16.74 -8.42 9.36
N ALA A 59 15.49 -8.32 9.78
CA ALA A 59 14.77 -7.06 9.85
C ALA A 59 15.16 -6.20 11.06
N ASP A 60 15.66 -6.81 12.15
CA ASP A 60 16.14 -6.11 13.34
C ASP A 60 17.67 -5.94 13.40
N ASN A 61 18.41 -6.48 12.43
CA ASN A 61 19.88 -6.47 12.32
C ASN A 61 20.62 -7.14 13.48
N ASP A 62 20.06 -8.22 14.02
CA ASP A 62 20.72 -9.00 15.06
C ASP A 62 21.63 -10.11 14.52
N GLY A 63 21.57 -10.37 13.20
CA GLY A 63 22.36 -11.35 12.47
C GLY A 63 21.72 -12.73 12.41
N GLU A 64 20.51 -12.89 12.95
CA GLU A 64 19.75 -14.14 12.93
C GLU A 64 18.39 -13.92 12.28
N TRP A 65 17.88 -14.92 11.56
CA TRP A 65 16.53 -14.87 10.98
C TRP A 65 15.54 -15.59 11.89
N THR A 66 14.70 -14.82 12.55
CA THR A 66 13.81 -15.28 13.60
C THR A 66 12.34 -14.96 13.33
N SER A 67 11.46 -15.39 14.21
CA SER A 67 10.06 -15.01 14.16
C SER A 67 9.84 -13.50 14.43
N LEU A 68 10.81 -12.82 15.05
CA LEU A 68 10.76 -11.38 15.28
C LEU A 68 10.92 -10.63 13.96
N ASP A 69 11.87 -11.05 13.13
CA ASP A 69 12.05 -10.49 11.78
C ASP A 69 10.78 -10.63 10.96
N LEU A 70 10.17 -11.83 10.94
CA LEU A 70 8.91 -12.03 10.23
C LEU A 70 7.80 -11.11 10.76
N CYS A 71 7.78 -10.80 12.05
CA CYS A 71 6.83 -9.88 12.65
C CYS A 71 7.08 -8.43 12.18
N ILE A 72 8.34 -8.00 12.14
CA ILE A 72 8.75 -6.69 11.63
C ILE A 72 8.43 -6.57 10.15
N MET A 73 8.83 -7.55 9.34
CA MET A 73 8.53 -7.62 7.91
C MET A 73 7.03 -7.49 7.61
N ARG A 74 6.18 -8.19 8.38
CA ARG A 74 4.71 -8.08 8.25
C ARG A 74 4.21 -6.69 8.57
N LYS A 75 4.71 -6.07 9.63
CA LYS A 75 4.34 -4.71 10.02
C LYS A 75 4.71 -3.69 8.94
N GLU A 76 5.90 -3.82 8.36
CA GLU A 76 6.37 -2.95 7.28
C GLU A 76 5.59 -3.18 5.99
N ALA A 77 5.31 -4.43 5.61
CA ALA A 77 4.50 -4.75 4.44
C ALA A 77 3.07 -4.19 4.56
N VAL A 78 2.45 -4.32 5.74
CA VAL A 78 1.12 -3.71 6.01
C VAL A 78 1.21 -2.19 6.00
N GLY A 79 2.28 -1.60 6.52
CA GLY A 79 2.52 -0.15 6.47
C GLY A 79 2.64 0.35 5.02
N ALA A 80 3.43 -0.33 4.21
CA ALA A 80 3.60 -0.01 2.79
C ALA A 80 2.28 -0.17 2.00
N MET A 81 1.49 -1.22 2.27
CA MET A 81 0.16 -1.38 1.67
C MET A 81 -0.78 -0.23 2.05
N LYS A 82 -0.74 0.21 3.30
CA LYS A 82 -1.56 1.34 3.77
C LYS A 82 -1.12 2.67 3.13
N GLU A 83 0.18 2.90 2.97
CA GLU A 83 0.69 4.09 2.27
C GLU A 83 0.32 4.07 0.78
N SER A 84 0.39 2.91 0.12
CA SER A 84 -0.04 2.76 -1.28
C SER A 84 -1.54 2.91 -1.49
N SER A 85 -2.34 2.85 -0.41
CA SER A 85 -3.78 3.12 -0.45
C SER A 85 -4.15 4.59 -0.26
N LEU A 86 -3.18 5.45 0.01
CA LEU A 86 -3.42 6.89 0.18
C LEU A 86 -3.05 7.65 -1.09
N ILE A 87 -3.94 8.55 -1.48
CA ILE A 87 -3.69 9.50 -2.57
C ILE A 87 -3.80 10.93 -2.07
N THR A 88 -3.11 11.82 -2.76
CA THR A 88 -3.26 13.27 -2.63
C THR A 88 -4.07 13.77 -3.80
N ILE A 89 -5.05 14.62 -3.55
CA ILE A 89 -5.87 15.32 -4.54
C ILE A 89 -5.62 16.81 -4.39
N GLU A 90 -4.97 17.39 -5.39
CA GLU A 90 -4.76 18.84 -5.47
C GLU A 90 -5.91 19.47 -6.26
N VAL A 91 -6.58 20.45 -5.68
CA VAL A 91 -7.71 21.17 -6.31
C VAL A 91 -7.80 22.60 -5.79
N ASN A 92 -7.89 23.58 -6.66
CA ASN A 92 -8.05 25.00 -6.31
C ASN A 92 -7.03 25.51 -5.27
N GLY A 93 -5.78 24.98 -5.28
CA GLY A 93 -4.73 25.32 -4.34
C GLY A 93 -4.84 24.66 -2.96
N HIS A 94 -5.74 23.70 -2.80
CA HIS A 94 -5.89 22.86 -1.61
C HIS A 94 -5.37 21.46 -1.87
N SER A 95 -4.74 20.85 -0.85
CA SER A 95 -4.26 19.47 -0.87
C SER A 95 -5.13 18.62 0.05
N LEU A 96 -5.83 17.67 -0.53
CA LEU A 96 -6.72 16.74 0.17
C LEU A 96 -6.10 15.35 0.22
N THR A 97 -6.27 14.64 1.32
CA THR A 97 -5.88 13.23 1.42
C THR A 97 -7.11 12.35 1.27
N ALA A 98 -7.02 11.33 0.43
CA ALA A 98 -8.04 10.30 0.32
C ALA A 98 -7.46 8.91 0.54
N GLU A 99 -8.26 8.04 1.15
CA GLU A 99 -7.98 6.60 1.30
C GLU A 99 -8.72 5.85 0.18
N LEU A 100 -7.97 5.09 -0.61
CA LEU A 100 -8.55 4.26 -1.68
C LEU A 100 -9.26 3.04 -1.11
N ALA A 101 -10.30 2.59 -1.79
CA ALA A 101 -11.01 1.37 -1.45
C ALA A 101 -10.12 0.14 -1.74
N ASP A 102 -10.14 -0.85 -0.86
CA ASP A 102 -9.43 -2.14 -1.08
C ASP A 102 -10.24 -3.04 -2.00
N ASN A 103 -10.35 -2.62 -3.25
CA ASN A 103 -10.97 -3.38 -4.35
C ASN A 103 -10.18 -3.16 -5.64
N ASP A 104 -10.57 -3.84 -6.71
CA ASP A 104 -9.85 -3.76 -8.00
C ASP A 104 -9.92 -2.37 -8.63
N ALA A 105 -11.02 -1.63 -8.41
CA ALA A 105 -11.18 -0.27 -8.90
C ALA A 105 -10.25 0.72 -8.18
N GLY A 106 -10.15 0.63 -6.85
CA GLY A 106 -9.22 1.43 -6.05
C GLY A 106 -7.76 1.17 -6.43
N LYS A 107 -7.38 -0.10 -6.62
CA LYS A 107 -6.03 -0.50 -7.08
C LYS A 107 -5.73 0.04 -8.48
N ALA A 108 -6.71 -0.02 -9.39
CA ALA A 108 -6.55 0.52 -10.73
C ALA A 108 -6.42 2.06 -10.73
N LEU A 109 -7.16 2.76 -9.87
CA LEU A 109 -6.99 4.21 -9.69
C LEU A 109 -5.62 4.55 -9.10
N ALA A 110 -5.11 3.75 -8.14
CA ALA A 110 -3.75 3.91 -7.62
C ALA A 110 -2.71 3.81 -8.73
N ALA A 111 -2.82 2.82 -9.62
CA ALA A 111 -1.92 2.64 -10.76
C ALA A 111 -1.94 3.84 -11.72
N LEU A 112 -3.11 4.42 -12.00
CA LEU A 112 -3.22 5.66 -12.78
C LEU A 112 -2.54 6.85 -12.09
N ALA A 113 -2.60 6.90 -10.76
CA ALA A 113 -2.05 7.99 -9.96
C ALA A 113 -0.51 7.89 -9.76
N GLU A 114 0.14 6.76 -10.06
CA GLU A 114 1.60 6.57 -9.89
C GLU A 114 2.44 7.62 -10.61
N ASN A 115 2.01 8.04 -11.80
CA ASN A 115 2.71 9.03 -12.62
C ASN A 115 2.00 10.39 -12.64
N GLY A 116 1.05 10.58 -11.73
CA GLY A 116 0.16 11.74 -11.71
C GLY A 116 -1.00 11.59 -12.69
N LEU A 117 -2.22 11.82 -12.20
CA LEU A 117 -3.46 11.77 -12.97
C LEU A 117 -4.17 13.12 -12.88
N THR A 118 -4.42 13.75 -14.01
CA THR A 118 -5.20 14.99 -14.09
C THR A 118 -6.59 14.67 -14.64
N VAL A 119 -7.64 15.13 -13.94
CA VAL A 119 -9.04 14.94 -14.35
C VAL A 119 -9.78 16.27 -14.29
N GLU A 120 -10.47 16.59 -15.37
CA GLU A 120 -11.42 17.71 -15.40
C GLU A 120 -12.77 17.22 -14.90
N LEU A 121 -13.29 17.85 -13.86
CA LEU A 121 -14.54 17.49 -13.21
C LEU A 121 -15.55 18.62 -13.38
N SER A 122 -16.73 18.30 -13.91
CA SER A 122 -17.84 19.22 -14.06
C SER A 122 -18.79 19.15 -12.88
N GLU A 123 -19.40 20.28 -12.57
CA GLU A 123 -20.45 20.38 -11.56
C GLU A 123 -21.70 19.61 -11.96
N TYR A 124 -22.23 18.80 -11.05
CA TYR A 124 -23.48 18.09 -11.28
C TYR A 124 -24.40 18.13 -10.05
N GLY A 125 -25.59 18.65 -10.24
CA GLY A 125 -26.69 18.59 -9.27
C GLY A 125 -26.49 19.34 -7.95
N GLY A 126 -25.38 20.04 -7.74
CA GLY A 126 -25.07 20.74 -6.49
C GLY A 126 -24.59 19.80 -5.37
N PHE A 127 -24.19 18.56 -5.69
CA PHE A 127 -23.78 17.57 -4.71
C PHE A 127 -22.55 16.76 -5.11
N GLU A 128 -22.15 16.77 -6.38
CA GLU A 128 -20.96 16.05 -6.86
C GLU A 128 -20.22 16.80 -7.97
N LYS A 129 -18.94 16.46 -8.13
CA LYS A 129 -18.11 16.76 -9.30
C LYS A 129 -17.87 15.49 -10.07
N VAL A 130 -18.11 15.50 -11.40
CA VAL A 130 -18.00 14.29 -12.23
C VAL A 130 -17.10 14.55 -13.43
N GLY A 131 -16.20 13.61 -13.74
CA GLY A 131 -15.30 13.70 -14.88
C GLY A 131 -14.88 12.35 -15.42
N ARG A 132 -14.49 12.34 -16.70
CA ARG A 132 -14.09 11.13 -17.39
C ARG A 132 -12.64 10.78 -17.06
N LEU A 133 -12.41 9.53 -16.70
CA LEU A 133 -11.06 8.96 -16.56
C LEU A 133 -10.45 8.69 -17.96
N PRO A 134 -9.10 8.69 -18.08
CA PRO A 134 -8.41 8.44 -19.34
C PRO A 134 -8.69 7.03 -19.89
N GLU A 135 -8.97 6.07 -19.01
CA GLU A 135 -9.33 4.71 -19.36
C GLU A 135 -10.40 4.15 -18.41
N PRO A 136 -11.17 3.14 -18.82
CA PRO A 136 -12.13 2.46 -17.95
C PRO A 136 -11.42 1.68 -16.84
N LEU A 137 -12.03 1.68 -15.64
CA LEU A 137 -11.60 0.89 -14.50
C LEU A 137 -12.52 -0.32 -14.30
N PRO A 138 -12.04 -1.37 -13.59
CA PRO A 138 -12.88 -2.48 -13.15
C PRO A 138 -14.08 -1.93 -12.37
N ALA A 139 -15.29 -2.38 -12.72
CA ALA A 139 -16.52 -1.92 -12.07
C ALA A 139 -17.24 -3.11 -11.43
N ASP A 140 -17.62 -2.92 -10.16
CA ASP A 140 -18.49 -3.80 -9.39
C ASP A 140 -19.56 -2.93 -8.73
N ASP A 141 -20.55 -2.53 -9.55
CA ASP A 141 -21.53 -1.51 -9.17
C ASP A 141 -22.55 -2.05 -8.16
N GLU A 142 -22.58 -1.40 -7.01
CA GLU A 142 -23.55 -1.65 -5.95
C GLU A 142 -24.45 -0.42 -5.75
N ARG A 143 -25.67 -0.65 -5.21
CA ARG A 143 -26.54 0.47 -4.83
C ARG A 143 -26.05 1.08 -3.54
N ILE A 144 -25.42 2.26 -3.64
CA ILE A 144 -24.80 2.98 -2.53
C ILE A 144 -25.50 4.31 -2.32
N THR A 145 -25.71 4.70 -1.06
CA THR A 145 -25.99 6.08 -0.67
C THR A 145 -24.67 6.73 -0.30
N THR A 146 -24.26 7.72 -1.09
CA THR A 146 -22.99 8.42 -0.91
C THR A 146 -23.06 9.47 0.19
N GLU A 147 -21.90 9.82 0.72
CA GLU A 147 -21.72 10.92 1.65
C GLU A 147 -20.62 11.88 1.15
N ALA A 148 -20.50 13.04 1.80
CA ALA A 148 -19.48 14.00 1.44
C ALA A 148 -18.07 13.41 1.68
N GLY A 149 -17.19 13.52 0.68
CA GLY A 149 -15.87 12.91 0.67
C GLY A 149 -15.79 11.61 -0.13
N ASP A 150 -16.90 10.96 -0.42
CA ASP A 150 -16.89 9.74 -1.23
C ASP A 150 -16.39 10.00 -2.65
N ILE A 151 -15.52 9.10 -3.11
CA ILE A 151 -15.02 9.03 -4.49
C ILE A 151 -15.58 7.75 -5.10
N MET A 152 -16.35 7.90 -6.18
CA MET A 152 -17.04 6.80 -6.82
C MET A 152 -16.69 6.69 -8.30
N LEU A 153 -16.75 5.47 -8.82
CA LEU A 153 -16.74 5.18 -10.24
C LEU A 153 -18.18 5.03 -10.72
N TYR A 154 -18.53 5.76 -11.76
CA TYR A 154 -19.82 5.68 -12.42
C TYR A 154 -19.65 5.14 -13.85
N GLN A 155 -20.43 4.11 -14.19
CA GLN A 155 -20.40 3.46 -15.50
C GLN A 155 -18.99 3.00 -15.96
N GLY A 156 -18.14 2.61 -15.01
CA GLY A 156 -16.81 2.09 -15.27
C GLY A 156 -15.80 3.09 -15.87
N SER A 157 -16.17 4.36 -16.10
CA SER A 157 -15.31 5.31 -16.80
C SER A 157 -15.36 6.76 -16.30
N GLN A 158 -16.23 7.07 -15.36
CA GLN A 158 -16.36 8.41 -14.81
C GLN A 158 -16.06 8.37 -13.31
N MET A 159 -15.14 9.21 -12.87
CA MET A 159 -14.89 9.45 -11.45
C MET A 159 -15.82 10.54 -10.97
N THR A 160 -16.42 10.35 -9.79
CA THR A 160 -17.25 11.35 -9.12
C THR A 160 -16.71 11.60 -7.73
N ILE A 161 -16.69 12.87 -7.30
CA ILE A 161 -16.33 13.28 -5.94
C ILE A 161 -17.55 13.97 -5.32
N PHE A 162 -18.03 13.42 -4.22
CA PHE A 162 -19.23 13.90 -3.55
C PHE A 162 -18.90 14.95 -2.48
N TYR A 163 -19.63 16.05 -2.48
CA TYR A 163 -19.71 17.01 -1.38
C TYR A 163 -21.16 17.18 -0.89
N GLY A 164 -22.03 16.30 -1.34
CA GLY A 164 -23.40 16.09 -0.92
C GLY A 164 -23.70 14.61 -0.82
N SER A 165 -24.94 14.21 -1.08
CA SER A 165 -25.37 12.83 -1.04
C SER A 165 -26.27 12.49 -2.22
N ASN A 166 -26.12 11.28 -2.75
CA ASN A 166 -26.99 10.70 -3.77
C ASN A 166 -27.09 9.19 -3.52
N THR A 167 -28.15 8.56 -4.06
CA THR A 167 -28.31 7.09 -3.99
C THR A 167 -28.43 6.54 -5.40
N TRP A 168 -27.39 5.83 -5.84
CA TRP A 168 -27.35 5.23 -7.17
C TRP A 168 -26.47 3.98 -7.19
N SER A 169 -26.24 3.40 -8.37
CA SER A 169 -25.30 2.29 -8.57
C SER A 169 -23.92 2.84 -8.88
N TYR A 170 -22.96 2.54 -8.01
CA TYR A 170 -21.57 2.99 -8.08
C TYR A 170 -20.63 1.88 -7.66
N THR A 171 -19.39 1.95 -8.14
CA THR A 171 -18.26 1.22 -7.55
C THR A 171 -17.44 2.19 -6.71
N LYS A 172 -17.13 1.84 -5.46
CA LYS A 172 -16.35 2.72 -4.57
C LYS A 172 -14.88 2.76 -5.00
N LEU A 173 -14.35 3.98 -5.19
CA LEU A 173 -12.93 4.23 -5.47
C LEU A 173 -12.16 4.61 -4.20
N GLY A 174 -12.79 5.35 -3.29
CA GLY A 174 -12.15 5.82 -2.07
C GLY A 174 -12.98 6.82 -1.30
N HIS A 175 -12.31 7.49 -0.32
CA HIS A 175 -12.95 8.52 0.50
C HIS A 175 -11.93 9.59 0.92
N ILE A 176 -12.27 10.87 0.77
CA ILE A 176 -11.46 12.00 1.25
C ILE A 176 -11.63 12.12 2.76
N THR A 177 -10.52 12.15 3.48
CA THR A 177 -10.50 12.15 4.94
C THR A 177 -10.09 13.49 5.53
N GLY A 178 -10.49 13.76 6.77
CA GLY A 178 -10.03 14.93 7.53
C GLY A 178 -10.60 16.27 7.07
N VAL A 179 -11.69 16.27 6.29
CA VAL A 179 -12.36 17.47 5.77
C VAL A 179 -13.87 17.36 5.96
N SER A 180 -14.52 18.43 6.34
CA SER A 180 -15.99 18.48 6.50
C SER A 180 -16.70 18.69 5.17
N GLN A 181 -17.99 18.38 5.12
CA GLN A 181 -18.84 18.66 3.97
C GLN A 181 -18.82 20.13 3.55
N GLN A 182 -18.80 21.05 4.51
CA GLN A 182 -18.80 22.49 4.20
C GLN A 182 -17.46 22.90 3.59
N GLU A 183 -16.35 22.42 4.12
CA GLU A 183 -15.02 22.67 3.55
C GLU A 183 -14.90 22.11 2.14
N LEU A 184 -15.41 20.89 1.88
CA LEU A 184 -15.45 20.34 0.52
C LEU A 184 -16.23 21.22 -0.44
N LYS A 185 -17.40 21.74 -0.03
CA LYS A 185 -18.18 22.69 -0.84
C LYS A 185 -17.42 23.97 -1.14
N ASP A 186 -16.70 24.48 -0.16
CA ASP A 186 -15.92 25.72 -0.31
C ASP A 186 -14.69 25.49 -1.21
N ILE A 187 -14.02 24.34 -1.08
CA ILE A 187 -12.85 23.95 -1.88
C ILE A 187 -13.23 23.70 -3.33
N PHE A 188 -14.26 22.88 -3.57
CA PHE A 188 -14.69 22.57 -4.94
C PHE A 188 -15.42 23.74 -5.61
N GLY A 189 -16.05 24.62 -4.83
CA GLY A 189 -16.76 25.79 -5.33
C GLY A 189 -17.88 25.45 -6.32
N SER A 190 -18.35 26.49 -7.03
CA SER A 190 -19.31 26.35 -8.13
C SER A 190 -18.58 26.29 -9.48
N GLY A 191 -19.06 25.45 -10.39
CA GLY A 191 -18.50 25.27 -11.73
C GLY A 191 -17.49 24.11 -11.82
N ASP A 192 -16.81 24.03 -12.95
CA ASP A 192 -15.89 22.97 -13.26
C ASP A 192 -14.56 23.17 -12.52
N VAL A 193 -13.89 22.08 -12.17
CA VAL A 193 -12.58 22.10 -11.52
C VAL A 193 -11.65 21.08 -12.17
N THR A 194 -10.35 21.34 -12.11
CA THR A 194 -9.33 20.37 -12.45
C THR A 194 -8.74 19.80 -11.16
N VAL A 195 -8.66 18.50 -11.05
CA VAL A 195 -7.98 17.80 -9.94
C VAL A 195 -6.72 17.15 -10.44
N GLU A 196 -5.66 17.22 -9.66
CA GLU A 196 -4.41 16.47 -9.86
C GLU A 196 -4.31 15.43 -8.75
N ILE A 197 -4.17 14.16 -9.14
CA ILE A 197 -4.17 13.02 -8.22
C ILE A 197 -2.81 12.34 -8.30
N SER A 198 -2.19 12.07 -7.15
CA SER A 198 -0.93 11.34 -7.03
C SER A 198 -0.95 10.40 -5.84
N LEU A 199 -0.12 9.37 -5.84
CA LEU A 199 0.10 8.57 -4.65
C LEU A 199 0.71 9.45 -3.54
N LYS A 200 0.27 9.24 -2.32
CA LYS A 200 0.84 9.93 -1.17
C LYS A 200 2.15 9.22 -0.78
N ASN A 201 3.25 9.94 -0.94
CA ASN A 201 4.60 9.51 -0.51
C ASN A 201 4.83 9.80 0.98
#